data_b549e79ab831a3b1b8801fcd5ccae15f
#
_entry.id   b549e79ab831a3b1b8801fcd5ccae15f
#
_cell.length_a   1.000
_cell.length_b   1.000
_cell.length_c   1.000
_cell.angle_alpha   90.00
_cell.angle_beta   90.00
_cell.angle_gamma   90.00
#
_symmetry.space_group_name_H-M   'P 1'
#
loop_
_entity.id
_entity.type
_entity.pdbx_description
1 polymer ?
#
loop_
_entity_poly.entity_id
_entity_poly.type
_entity_poly.pdbx_seq_one_letter_code
_entity_poly.pdbx_strand_id
1 'polypeptide(L)'
;MMERIIEKTDDGSATLFVPELNEHYHSTKGARTESQHIFIDMGLKASSATTPRILEIGFGTGLNAWLTLEEAERSRRNILYTGLELYPLEWQTIEQLGYISVSYTHLTLPTKRI
;
A
#
# COMPACT_ATOMS: atom_id res chain seq x y z
N MET A 1 -21.27 -2.81 9.06
CA MET A 1 -19.93 -2.44 8.56
C MET A 1 -18.89 -2.89 9.56
N MET A 2 -17.85 -3.57 9.12
CA MET A 2 -16.80 -4.02 10.03
C MET A 2 -16.00 -2.84 10.56
N GLU A 3 -15.71 -2.87 11.86
CA GLU A 3 -14.85 -1.89 12.49
C GLU A 3 -13.41 -2.12 12.06
N ARG A 4 -12.66 -1.04 11.90
CA ARG A 4 -11.24 -1.05 11.60
C ARG A 4 -10.52 -0.10 12.54
N ILE A 5 -9.50 -0.61 13.21
CA ILE A 5 -8.76 0.13 14.22
C ILE A 5 -7.34 0.37 13.72
N ILE A 6 -6.88 1.62 13.79
CA ILE A 6 -5.51 1.96 13.42
C ILE A 6 -4.56 1.52 14.55
N GLU A 7 -3.55 0.74 14.19
CA GLU A 7 -2.52 0.31 15.13
C GLU A 7 -1.14 0.57 14.54
N LYS A 8 -0.17 0.82 15.38
CA LYS A 8 1.22 0.92 14.95
C LYS A 8 1.89 -0.44 14.99
N THR A 9 2.68 -0.74 13.98
CA THR A 9 3.51 -1.93 13.92
C THR A 9 4.88 -1.63 14.52
N ASP A 10 5.72 -2.67 14.67
CA ASP A 10 7.00 -2.52 15.35
C ASP A 10 8.00 -1.60 14.66
N ASP A 11 7.83 -1.34 13.36
CA ASP A 11 8.69 -0.38 12.65
C ASP A 11 8.14 1.04 12.68
N GLY A 12 7.05 1.28 13.42
CA GLY A 12 6.43 2.59 13.54
C GLY A 12 5.41 2.92 12.46
N SER A 13 5.32 2.10 11.40
CA SER A 13 4.30 2.30 10.39
C SER A 13 2.96 1.76 10.87
N ALA A 14 1.87 2.32 10.34
CA ALA A 14 0.53 1.95 10.76
C ALA A 14 -0.03 0.78 9.95
N THR A 15 -0.94 0.04 10.57
CA THR A 15 -1.79 -0.93 9.91
C THR A 15 -3.22 -0.78 10.42
N LEU A 16 -4.14 -1.55 9.84
CA LEU A 16 -5.50 -1.64 10.32
C LEU A 16 -5.75 -3.02 10.90
N PHE A 17 -6.36 -3.04 12.07
CA PHE A 17 -6.83 -4.26 12.72
C PHE A 17 -8.34 -4.37 12.54
N VAL A 18 -8.81 -5.56 12.18
CA VAL A 18 -10.24 -5.86 12.01
C VAL A 18 -10.64 -6.83 13.14
N PRO A 19 -11.25 -6.31 14.24
CA PRO A 19 -11.57 -7.16 15.40
C PRO A 19 -12.46 -8.35 15.07
N GLU A 20 -13.44 -8.16 14.21
CA GLU A 20 -14.36 -9.23 13.84
C GLU A 20 -13.68 -10.43 13.20
N LEU A 21 -12.58 -10.20 12.50
CA LEU A 21 -11.81 -11.24 11.83
C LEU A 21 -10.56 -11.62 12.62
N ASN A 22 -10.21 -10.85 13.65
CA ASN A 22 -8.96 -10.99 14.38
C ASN A 22 -7.75 -10.98 13.43
N GLU A 23 -7.76 -10.08 12.46
CA GLU A 23 -6.74 -9.99 11.43
C GLU A 23 -6.27 -8.57 11.23
N HIS A 24 -5.02 -8.43 10.79
CA HIS A 24 -4.42 -7.16 10.42
C HIS A 24 -4.24 -7.09 8.91
N TYR A 25 -4.28 -5.87 8.37
CA TYR A 25 -4.01 -5.66 6.95
C TYR A 25 -2.56 -5.95 6.60
N HIS A 26 -1.64 -5.68 7.54
CA HIS A 26 -0.20 -5.86 7.34
C HIS A 26 0.43 -6.49 8.58
N SER A 27 1.68 -6.90 8.45
CA SER A 27 2.43 -7.49 9.56
C SER A 27 2.51 -6.55 10.75
N THR A 28 2.25 -7.05 11.95
CA THR A 28 2.39 -6.27 13.19
C THR A 28 3.86 -6.02 13.55
N LYS A 29 4.78 -6.77 12.96
CA LYS A 29 6.22 -6.58 13.17
C LYS A 29 6.77 -5.40 12.40
N GLY A 30 6.15 -5.05 11.27
CA GLY A 30 6.55 -3.91 10.48
C GLY A 30 5.81 -3.91 9.16
N ALA A 31 4.73 -3.12 9.07
CA ALA A 31 3.92 -3.05 7.87
C ALA A 31 4.76 -2.59 6.67
N ARG A 32 5.43 -1.45 6.83
CA ARG A 32 6.25 -0.87 5.76
C ARG A 32 7.47 -1.73 5.44
N THR A 33 8.16 -2.23 6.46
CA THR A 33 9.36 -3.04 6.29
C THR A 33 9.07 -4.31 5.49
N GLU A 34 8.00 -5.03 5.84
CA GLU A 34 7.66 -6.26 5.16
C GLU A 34 7.23 -6.00 3.72
N SER A 35 6.39 -5.01 3.48
CA SER A 35 5.94 -4.67 2.13
C SER A 35 7.10 -4.20 1.26
N GLN A 36 8.00 -3.38 1.80
CA GLN A 36 9.19 -2.94 1.08
C GLN A 36 10.04 -4.13 0.65
N HIS A 37 10.28 -5.07 1.57
CA HIS A 37 11.09 -6.25 1.28
C HIS A 37 10.46 -7.15 0.21
N ILE A 38 9.21 -7.54 0.42
CA ILE A 38 8.55 -8.55 -0.43
C ILE A 38 8.17 -7.98 -1.79
N PHE A 39 7.48 -6.84 -1.81
CA PHE A 39 6.89 -6.34 -3.05
C PHE A 39 7.82 -5.44 -3.83
N ILE A 40 8.63 -4.64 -3.15
CA ILE A 40 9.53 -3.71 -3.84
C ILE A 40 10.89 -4.37 -4.11
N ASP A 41 11.59 -4.79 -3.06
CA ASP A 41 12.96 -5.28 -3.21
C ASP A 41 13.02 -6.61 -3.95
N MET A 42 12.18 -7.58 -3.59
CA MET A 42 12.17 -8.90 -4.20
C MET A 42 11.26 -9.00 -5.43
N GLY A 43 10.35 -8.07 -5.61
CA GLY A 43 9.42 -8.05 -6.73
C GLY A 43 9.78 -7.01 -7.78
N LEU A 44 9.38 -5.78 -7.56
CA LEU A 44 9.52 -4.70 -8.55
C LEU A 44 10.97 -4.48 -8.98
N LYS A 45 11.90 -4.37 -8.03
CA LYS A 45 13.32 -4.14 -8.34
C LYS A 45 13.93 -5.31 -9.09
N ALA A 46 13.43 -6.52 -8.87
CA ALA A 46 13.92 -7.71 -9.57
C ALA A 46 13.44 -7.80 -11.00
N SER A 47 12.43 -7.02 -11.39
CA SER A 47 11.93 -6.99 -12.75
C SER A 47 12.83 -6.16 -13.65
N SER A 48 13.17 -6.69 -14.82
CA SER A 48 13.94 -5.96 -15.84
C SER A 48 13.07 -5.21 -16.83
N ALA A 49 11.75 -5.21 -16.65
CA ALA A 49 10.84 -4.53 -17.56
C ALA A 49 11.11 -3.02 -17.59
N THR A 50 11.12 -2.43 -18.79
CA THR A 50 11.31 -0.99 -18.94
C THR A 50 10.15 -0.21 -18.33
N THR A 51 8.92 -0.71 -18.57
CA THR A 51 7.70 -0.11 -18.02
C THR A 51 6.91 -1.21 -17.33
N PRO A 52 7.23 -1.52 -16.07
CA PRO A 52 6.51 -2.57 -15.34
C PRO A 52 5.03 -2.26 -15.23
N ARG A 53 4.22 -3.30 -15.35
CA ARG A 53 2.78 -3.22 -15.13
C ARG A 53 2.43 -4.08 -13.92
N ILE A 54 1.84 -3.46 -12.92
CA ILE A 54 1.51 -4.14 -11.66
C ILE A 54 0.00 -4.22 -11.52
N LEU A 55 -0.47 -5.40 -11.21
CA LEU A 55 -1.85 -5.61 -10.80
C LEU A 55 -1.85 -6.10 -9.37
N GLU A 56 -2.42 -5.30 -8.47
CA GLU A 56 -2.56 -5.69 -7.07
C GLU A 56 -3.98 -6.14 -6.80
N ILE A 57 -4.14 -7.37 -6.34
CA ILE A 57 -5.42 -7.88 -5.87
C ILE A 57 -5.46 -7.67 -4.36
N GLY A 58 -6.48 -6.93 -3.89
CA GLY A 58 -6.54 -6.53 -2.50
C GLY A 58 -5.73 -5.28 -2.21
N PHE A 59 -6.13 -4.16 -2.82
CA PHE A 59 -5.44 -2.88 -2.66
C PHE A 59 -5.28 -2.46 -1.19
N GLY A 60 -6.30 -2.73 -0.38
CA GLY A 60 -6.29 -2.48 1.06
C GLY A 60 -6.01 -1.03 1.43
N THR A 61 -4.94 -0.82 2.19
CA THR A 61 -4.55 0.50 2.68
C THR A 61 -3.82 1.37 1.66
N GLY A 62 -3.43 0.79 0.53
CA GLY A 62 -2.63 1.49 -0.48
C GLY A 62 -1.15 1.56 -0.17
N LEU A 63 -0.68 0.84 0.85
CA LEU A 63 0.75 0.87 1.21
C LEU A 63 1.64 0.41 0.06
N ASN A 64 1.30 -0.70 -0.59
CA ASN A 64 2.11 -1.20 -1.70
C ASN A 64 2.14 -0.24 -2.87
N ALA A 65 1.00 0.40 -3.16
CA ALA A 65 0.94 1.43 -4.21
C ALA A 65 1.82 2.62 -3.86
N TRP A 66 1.79 3.05 -2.60
CA TRP A 66 2.63 4.15 -2.14
C TRP A 66 4.12 3.83 -2.27
N LEU A 67 4.54 2.63 -1.81
CA LEU A 67 5.93 2.20 -1.92
C LEU A 67 6.37 2.07 -3.39
N THR A 68 5.46 1.63 -4.26
CA THR A 68 5.72 1.57 -5.70
C THR A 68 5.95 2.96 -6.27
N LEU A 69 5.16 3.95 -5.84
CA LEU A 69 5.36 5.33 -6.27
C LEU A 69 6.70 5.87 -5.82
N GLU A 70 7.10 5.62 -4.58
CA GLU A 70 8.42 6.01 -4.08
C GLU A 70 9.53 5.40 -4.93
N GLU A 71 9.41 4.12 -5.26
CA GLU A 71 10.41 3.44 -6.10
C GLU A 71 10.44 3.98 -7.52
N ALA A 72 9.27 4.27 -8.09
CA ALA A 72 9.18 4.86 -9.43
C ALA A 72 9.91 6.21 -9.50
N GLU A 73 9.71 7.06 -8.49
CA GLU A 73 10.39 8.36 -8.43
C GLU A 73 11.89 8.20 -8.23
N ARG A 74 12.30 7.29 -7.36
CA ARG A 74 13.71 7.07 -7.06
C ARG A 74 14.47 6.50 -8.25
N SER A 75 13.88 5.53 -8.95
CA SER A 75 14.51 4.84 -10.08
C SER A 75 14.22 5.51 -11.42
N ARG A 76 13.30 6.48 -11.46
CA ARG A 76 12.83 7.15 -12.68
C ARG A 76 12.24 6.15 -13.69
N ARG A 77 11.62 5.09 -13.19
CA ARG A 77 10.90 4.14 -14.03
C ARG A 77 9.44 4.57 -14.15
N ASN A 78 8.89 4.40 -15.35
CA ASN A 78 7.46 4.56 -15.56
C ASN A 78 6.77 3.25 -15.19
N ILE A 79 5.84 3.29 -14.25
CA ILE A 79 5.15 2.10 -13.75
C ILE A 79 3.65 2.30 -13.91
N LEU A 80 2.98 1.32 -14.49
CA LEU A 80 1.52 1.30 -14.55
C LEU A 80 1.01 0.42 -13.42
N TYR A 81 0.24 1.01 -12.52
CA TYR A 81 -0.27 0.33 -11.33
C TYR A 81 -1.79 0.29 -11.36
N THR A 82 -2.36 -0.89 -11.15
CA THR A 82 -3.81 -1.09 -11.04
C THR A 82 -4.10 -1.88 -9.77
N GLY A 83 -4.90 -1.30 -8.88
CA GLY A 83 -5.34 -1.97 -7.67
C GLY A 83 -6.81 -2.37 -7.77
N LEU A 84 -7.13 -3.58 -7.35
CA LEU A 84 -8.49 -4.08 -7.27
C LEU A 84 -8.84 -4.33 -5.80
N GLU A 85 -9.98 -3.81 -5.34
CA GLU A 85 -10.39 -3.96 -3.96
C GLU A 85 -11.90 -4.20 -3.87
N LEU A 86 -12.28 -5.30 -3.23
CA LEU A 86 -13.68 -5.65 -3.06
C LEU A 86 -14.37 -4.79 -1.98
N TYR A 87 -13.63 -4.44 -0.93
CA TYR A 87 -14.13 -3.63 0.20
C TYR A 87 -13.26 -2.39 0.39
N PRO A 88 -13.33 -1.42 -0.53
CA PRO A 88 -12.42 -0.27 -0.50
C PRO A 88 -12.60 0.57 0.77
N LEU A 89 -11.47 1.02 1.31
CA LEU A 89 -11.45 1.93 2.45
C LEU A 89 -11.78 3.35 1.99
N GLU A 90 -12.31 4.15 2.91
CA GLU A 90 -12.48 5.57 2.65
C GLU A 90 -11.11 6.27 2.64
N TRP A 91 -10.97 7.29 1.80
CA TRP A 91 -9.71 8.02 1.72
C TRP A 91 -9.30 8.64 3.05
N GLN A 92 -10.26 9.06 3.88
CA GLN A 92 -9.97 9.59 5.21
C GLN A 92 -9.24 8.57 6.08
N THR A 93 -9.64 7.30 6.01
CA THR A 93 -8.97 6.23 6.76
C THR A 93 -7.54 6.04 6.25
N ILE A 94 -7.36 6.05 4.95
CA ILE A 94 -6.03 5.89 4.33
C ILE A 94 -5.11 7.05 4.74
N GLU A 95 -5.62 8.28 4.73
CA GLU A 95 -4.85 9.45 5.17
C GLU A 95 -4.39 9.33 6.62
N GLN A 96 -5.24 8.81 7.50
CA GLN A 96 -4.92 8.65 8.91
C GLN A 96 -3.79 7.65 9.16
N LEU A 97 -3.53 6.76 8.22
CA LEU A 97 -2.43 5.81 8.34
C LEU A 97 -1.06 6.45 8.18
N GLY A 98 -1.00 7.63 7.60
CA GLY A 98 0.23 8.42 7.54
C GLY A 98 1.28 7.94 6.55
N TYR A 99 0.90 7.11 5.57
CA TYR A 99 1.85 6.65 4.56
C TYR A 99 2.25 7.76 3.60
N ILE A 100 1.31 8.64 3.27
CA ILE A 100 1.48 9.67 2.25
C ILE A 100 1.88 10.98 2.91
N SER A 101 3.01 11.54 2.50
CA SER A 101 3.42 12.85 2.99
C SER A 101 2.58 13.96 2.34
N VAL A 102 2.60 15.15 2.96
CA VAL A 102 1.83 16.30 2.48
C VAL A 102 2.19 16.65 1.03
N SER A 103 3.44 16.46 0.63
CA SER A 103 3.89 16.79 -0.73
C SER A 103 3.26 15.92 -1.81
N TYR A 104 2.65 14.82 -1.45
CA TYR A 104 2.04 13.88 -2.41
C TYR A 104 0.52 13.80 -2.30
N THR A 105 -0.12 14.66 -1.51
CA THR A 105 -1.56 14.58 -1.27
C THR A 105 -2.41 14.77 -2.52
N HIS A 106 -1.87 15.38 -3.57
CA HIS A 106 -2.57 15.60 -4.84
C HIS A 106 -2.40 14.46 -5.84
N LEU A 107 -1.59 13.46 -5.51
CA LEU A 107 -1.38 12.30 -6.40
C LEU A 107 -2.54 11.33 -6.27
N THR A 108 -2.96 10.79 -7.41
CA THR A 108 -4.00 9.79 -7.48
C THR A 108 -3.47 8.53 -8.13
N LEU A 109 -3.91 7.38 -7.62
CA LEU A 109 -3.60 6.09 -8.21
C LEU A 109 -4.90 5.46 -8.70
N PRO A 110 -4.90 4.89 -9.92
CA PRO A 110 -6.10 4.23 -10.40
C PRO A 110 -6.42 3.00 -9.55
N THR A 111 -7.65 2.93 -9.07
CA THR A 111 -8.18 1.78 -8.36
C THR A 111 -9.53 1.43 -8.93
N LYS A 112 -9.85 0.16 -8.96
CA LYS A 112 -11.14 -0.32 -9.43
C LYS A 112 -11.81 -1.16 -8.37
N ARG A 113 -13.12 -0.97 -8.22
CA ARG A 113 -13.95 -1.83 -7.38
C ARG A 113 -14.39 -3.04 -8.18
N ILE A 114 -14.45 -4.14 -7.53
CA ILE A 114 -14.94 -5.37 -8.10
C ILE A 114 -16.35 -5.65 -7.58
#